data_b2d24a345afc2dffbb10ad31e04f129d
#
_entry.id   b2d24a345afc2dffbb10ad31e04f129d
#
_cell.length_a   1.000
_cell.length_b   1.000
_cell.length_c   1.000
_cell.angle_alpha   90.00
_cell.angle_beta   90.00
_cell.angle_gamma   90.00
#
_symmetry.space_group_name_H-M   'P 1'
#
loop_
_entity.id
_entity.type
_entity.pdbx_description
1 polymer ?
#
loop_
_entity_poly.entity_id
_entity_poly.type
_entity_poly.pdbx_seq_one_letter_code
_entity_poly.pdbx_strand_id
1 'polypeptide(L)'
;MKQTDPNNLRIPALKLLLELMPEGAQAGIWTFGRYVNNIVPVAEVDGVWREQAKKAAVNISSLGLQTNLSGALNDAAWGLSADSGFQQSIILLTDGKLDMAKAGAADAEQINAQERKKLMSQVLEKYRVAGANVHTLALSDLADKDLLQEIALETDGLYSEAQDAESLMKAFLRAFDRAVPADQVPMVDNTFVIDDSVNEYTALIFKHSESTQETAILTPSGERWSELKHPKSVRWHQDIRFDLITIKQPEAGTWIAEANLDPSNRVTILSDLALKVDGIPATIFPGDKLDVEITLTNNGDVLDKKEILSLTDMSITVVTASGLEGSKVLSDPESPPVDGVYREGLNRLKELGQYQIDVIAKSRTFQRKRSFATTMIKPVEITHGFDEVKGVYRIEVKGLSDNLDVESSRVIAKIKSPDDNTIIQSVAFDEQAQAWVGNIEVNKGPGQYRVDLNVRGVTQSGRSFKIKPEAIIFDLPIRSASAESDIADQTIVDSETARKDTVAETEVS
;
A
#
# COMPACT_ATOMS: atom_id res chain seq x y z
N MET A 1 -0.81 18.31 -10.38
CA MET A 1 -0.23 17.71 -11.62
C MET A 1 0.85 18.55 -12.30
N LYS A 2 0.66 19.84 -12.66
CA LYS A 2 1.77 20.62 -13.31
C LYS A 2 3.02 20.77 -12.45
N GLN A 3 2.89 20.87 -11.15
CA GLN A 3 4.01 21.02 -10.21
C GLN A 3 4.53 19.68 -9.70
N THR A 4 3.65 18.71 -9.57
CA THR A 4 3.90 17.42 -8.93
C THR A 4 4.28 16.32 -9.93
N ASP A 5 3.81 16.43 -11.18
CA ASP A 5 4.16 15.56 -12.31
C ASP A 5 4.44 16.40 -13.57
N PRO A 6 5.47 17.27 -13.58
CA PRO A 6 5.78 18.16 -14.70
C PRO A 6 6.14 17.41 -15.97
N ASN A 7 6.65 16.19 -15.85
CA ASN A 7 7.09 15.34 -16.95
C ASN A 7 6.01 14.35 -17.41
N ASN A 8 4.78 14.43 -16.88
CA ASN A 8 3.68 13.51 -17.18
C ASN A 8 4.05 12.03 -16.99
N LEU A 9 4.75 11.70 -15.91
CA LEU A 9 5.25 10.35 -15.61
C LEU A 9 4.13 9.31 -15.47
N ARG A 10 2.91 9.77 -15.18
CA ARG A 10 1.70 8.93 -15.20
C ARG A 10 1.42 8.31 -16.57
N ILE A 11 1.85 8.94 -17.67
CA ILE A 11 1.62 8.40 -19.03
C ILE A 11 2.44 7.13 -19.28
N PRO A 12 3.77 7.10 -19.06
CA PRO A 12 4.54 5.85 -19.14
C PRO A 12 4.02 4.75 -18.21
N ALA A 13 3.63 5.10 -16.96
CA ALA A 13 3.07 4.15 -16.03
C ALA A 13 1.74 3.58 -16.51
N LEU A 14 0.83 4.41 -17.03
CA LEU A 14 -0.40 3.95 -17.65
C LEU A 14 -0.12 3.04 -18.85
N LYS A 15 0.80 3.41 -19.74
CA LYS A 15 1.18 2.58 -20.89
C LYS A 15 1.67 1.21 -20.47
N LEU A 16 2.46 1.13 -19.41
CA LEU A 16 2.89 -0.17 -18.85
C LEU A 16 1.68 -1.02 -18.44
N LEU A 17 0.71 -0.45 -17.71
CA LEU A 17 -0.51 -1.19 -17.34
C LEU A 17 -1.29 -1.66 -18.56
N LEU A 18 -1.43 -0.81 -19.58
CA LEU A 18 -2.14 -1.17 -20.83
C LEU A 18 -1.49 -2.36 -21.54
N GLU A 19 -0.15 -2.46 -21.49
CA GLU A 19 0.57 -3.59 -22.07
C GLU A 19 0.47 -4.86 -21.22
N LEU A 20 0.41 -4.71 -19.88
CA LEU A 20 0.30 -5.83 -18.94
C LEU A 20 -1.12 -6.41 -18.85
N MET A 21 -2.16 -5.66 -19.25
CA MET A 21 -3.54 -6.14 -19.17
C MET A 21 -3.72 -7.43 -19.98
N PRO A 22 -4.32 -8.48 -19.39
CA PRO A 22 -4.59 -9.71 -20.12
C PRO A 22 -5.62 -9.51 -21.22
N GLU A 23 -5.50 -10.27 -22.30
CA GLU A 23 -6.52 -10.34 -23.34
C GLU A 23 -7.85 -10.88 -22.77
N GLY A 24 -8.98 -10.33 -23.16
CA GLY A 24 -10.31 -10.71 -22.66
C GLY A 24 -10.72 -10.02 -21.34
N ALA A 25 -9.81 -9.31 -20.66
CA ALA A 25 -10.19 -8.43 -19.56
C ALA A 25 -11.08 -7.28 -20.08
N GLN A 26 -11.84 -6.64 -19.19
CA GLN A 26 -12.57 -5.42 -19.51
C GLN A 26 -11.92 -4.23 -18.85
N ALA A 27 -11.65 -3.17 -19.60
CA ALA A 27 -11.01 -1.98 -19.06
C ALA A 27 -11.51 -0.68 -19.71
N GLY A 28 -11.42 0.42 -18.95
CA GLY A 28 -11.74 1.78 -19.40
C GLY A 28 -10.84 2.80 -18.74
N ILE A 29 -10.77 4.03 -19.26
CA ILE A 29 -9.91 5.09 -18.75
C ILE A 29 -10.72 6.37 -18.63
N TRP A 30 -10.62 6.98 -17.44
CA TRP A 30 -11.20 8.30 -17.15
C TRP A 30 -10.11 9.29 -16.79
N THR A 31 -10.34 10.54 -17.14
CA THR A 31 -9.58 11.68 -16.63
C THR A 31 -10.53 12.63 -15.93
N PHE A 32 -10.06 13.29 -14.88
CA PHE A 32 -10.88 14.22 -14.13
C PHE A 32 -10.11 15.47 -13.70
N GLY A 33 -10.82 16.52 -13.55
CA GLY A 33 -10.50 17.81 -12.98
C GLY A 33 -11.83 18.35 -12.45
N ARG A 34 -12.29 19.50 -12.94
CA ARG A 34 -13.66 19.96 -12.70
C ARG A 34 -14.70 19.03 -13.33
N TYR A 35 -14.42 18.54 -14.52
CA TYR A 35 -15.26 17.62 -15.29
C TYR A 35 -14.59 16.25 -15.34
N VAL A 36 -15.39 15.23 -15.41
CA VAL A 36 -14.96 13.86 -15.62
C VAL A 36 -15.12 13.53 -17.10
N ASN A 37 -14.08 12.94 -17.69
CA ASN A 37 -14.11 12.55 -19.09
C ASN A 37 -13.74 11.07 -19.19
N ASN A 38 -14.62 10.28 -19.78
CA ASN A 38 -14.30 8.92 -20.19
C ASN A 38 -13.56 9.00 -21.53
N ILE A 39 -12.24 8.84 -21.49
CA ILE A 39 -11.38 8.94 -22.69
C ILE A 39 -11.21 7.61 -23.42
N VAL A 40 -11.46 6.48 -22.73
CA VAL A 40 -11.54 5.14 -23.31
C VAL A 40 -12.72 4.43 -22.64
N PRO A 41 -13.81 4.17 -23.37
CA PRO A 41 -14.94 3.42 -22.83
C PRO A 41 -14.55 2.03 -22.37
N VAL A 42 -15.28 1.49 -21.37
CA VAL A 42 -15.08 0.11 -20.93
C VAL A 42 -15.42 -0.83 -22.09
N ALA A 43 -14.43 -1.64 -22.46
CA ALA A 43 -14.58 -2.67 -23.48
C ALA A 43 -13.58 -3.81 -23.23
N GLU A 44 -13.74 -4.90 -23.98
CA GLU A 44 -12.81 -6.01 -23.95
C GLU A 44 -11.40 -5.58 -24.42
N VAL A 45 -10.40 -5.97 -23.68
CA VAL A 45 -8.99 -5.68 -23.98
C VAL A 45 -8.51 -6.62 -25.07
N ASP A 46 -8.42 -6.08 -26.28
CA ASP A 46 -7.79 -6.70 -27.44
C ASP A 46 -6.68 -5.78 -28.01
N GLY A 47 -6.08 -6.19 -29.12
CA GLY A 47 -5.04 -5.39 -29.79
C GLY A 47 -5.55 -4.02 -30.27
N VAL A 48 -6.82 -3.92 -30.71
CA VAL A 48 -7.43 -2.68 -31.21
C VAL A 48 -7.69 -1.72 -30.05
N TRP A 49 -8.31 -2.22 -28.98
CA TRP A 49 -8.56 -1.46 -27.76
C TRP A 49 -7.26 -0.90 -27.19
N ARG A 50 -6.22 -1.75 -27.09
CA ARG A 50 -4.90 -1.38 -26.55
C ARG A 50 -4.26 -0.24 -27.32
N GLU A 51 -4.30 -0.27 -28.65
CA GLU A 51 -3.77 0.80 -29.48
C GLU A 51 -4.59 2.11 -29.34
N GLN A 52 -5.92 2.01 -29.20
CA GLN A 52 -6.78 3.17 -28.93
C GLN A 52 -6.46 3.78 -27.56
N ALA A 53 -6.32 2.95 -26.54
CA ALA A 53 -6.00 3.38 -25.18
C ALA A 53 -4.62 4.06 -25.10
N LYS A 54 -3.59 3.53 -25.78
CA LYS A 54 -2.28 4.17 -25.87
C LYS A 54 -2.33 5.54 -26.55
N LYS A 55 -3.10 5.68 -27.63
CA LYS A 55 -3.30 6.96 -28.32
C LYS A 55 -4.03 7.97 -27.44
N ALA A 56 -5.05 7.52 -26.68
CA ALA A 56 -5.77 8.38 -25.74
C ALA A 56 -4.87 8.82 -24.57
N ALA A 57 -4.03 7.92 -24.04
CA ALA A 57 -3.12 8.20 -22.95
C ALA A 57 -2.14 9.36 -23.24
N VAL A 58 -1.66 9.50 -24.47
CA VAL A 58 -0.73 10.58 -24.85
C VAL A 58 -1.39 11.98 -24.70
N ASN A 59 -2.70 12.06 -24.82
CA ASN A 59 -3.45 13.32 -24.70
C ASN A 59 -3.83 13.69 -23.26
N ILE A 60 -3.45 12.90 -22.27
CA ILE A 60 -3.69 13.21 -20.85
C ILE A 60 -2.88 14.46 -20.48
N SER A 61 -3.57 15.50 -20.02
CA SER A 61 -2.97 16.78 -19.69
C SER A 61 -3.32 17.22 -18.26
N SER A 62 -2.55 18.18 -17.72
CA SER A 62 -2.73 18.73 -16.37
C SER A 62 -3.46 20.08 -16.40
N LEU A 63 -4.50 20.23 -17.21
CA LEU A 63 -5.22 21.50 -17.39
C LEU A 63 -6.38 21.73 -16.39
N GLY A 64 -6.71 20.73 -15.57
CA GLY A 64 -7.78 20.82 -14.58
C GLY A 64 -7.43 21.80 -13.44
N LEU A 65 -8.40 22.62 -13.02
CA LEU A 65 -8.27 23.59 -11.93
C LEU A 65 -8.90 23.08 -10.61
N GLN A 66 -9.67 22.00 -10.65
CA GLN A 66 -10.39 21.41 -9.53
C GLN A 66 -10.17 19.89 -9.51
N THR A 67 -10.51 19.25 -8.40
CA THR A 67 -10.31 17.83 -8.19
C THR A 67 -11.63 17.16 -7.81
N ASN A 68 -12.41 16.76 -8.82
CA ASN A 68 -13.72 16.13 -8.66
C ASN A 68 -13.59 14.61 -8.44
N LEU A 69 -13.08 14.21 -7.27
CA LEU A 69 -12.94 12.80 -6.90
C LEU A 69 -14.29 12.08 -6.83
N SER A 70 -15.30 12.74 -6.24
CA SER A 70 -16.64 12.18 -6.09
C SER A 70 -17.28 11.87 -7.44
N GLY A 71 -17.18 12.80 -8.40
CA GLY A 71 -17.67 12.59 -9.75
C GLY A 71 -16.91 11.49 -10.51
N ALA A 72 -15.56 11.48 -10.38
CA ALA A 72 -14.73 10.50 -11.06
C ALA A 72 -15.07 9.07 -10.61
N LEU A 73 -15.15 8.83 -9.30
CA LEU A 73 -15.52 7.52 -8.77
C LEU A 73 -16.99 7.19 -9.03
N ASN A 74 -17.90 8.19 -9.01
CA ASN A 74 -19.29 7.96 -9.37
C ASN A 74 -19.45 7.46 -10.82
N ASP A 75 -18.74 8.08 -11.77
CA ASP A 75 -18.79 7.73 -13.18
C ASP A 75 -18.08 6.40 -13.48
N ALA A 76 -16.96 6.14 -12.79
CA ALA A 76 -16.24 4.87 -12.90
C ALA A 76 -17.02 3.69 -12.28
N ALA A 77 -17.96 3.95 -11.37
CA ALA A 77 -18.84 2.93 -10.80
C ALA A 77 -19.95 2.46 -11.75
N TRP A 78 -20.09 3.08 -12.91
CA TRP A 78 -21.11 2.68 -13.87
C TRP A 78 -20.81 1.28 -14.43
N GLY A 79 -21.78 0.38 -14.33
CA GLY A 79 -21.65 -1.01 -14.79
C GLY A 79 -21.02 -1.98 -13.78
N LEU A 80 -20.62 -1.51 -12.58
CA LEU A 80 -20.20 -2.42 -11.52
C LEU A 80 -21.40 -3.26 -11.02
N SER A 81 -21.16 -4.55 -10.78
CA SER A 81 -22.17 -5.50 -10.31
C SER A 81 -21.54 -6.62 -9.49
N ALA A 82 -22.19 -7.01 -8.41
CA ALA A 82 -21.80 -8.18 -7.61
C ALA A 82 -21.88 -9.51 -8.42
N ASP A 83 -22.71 -9.54 -9.44
CA ASP A 83 -22.93 -10.72 -10.28
C ASP A 83 -22.07 -10.69 -11.58
N SER A 84 -21.06 -9.82 -11.65
CA SER A 84 -20.27 -9.63 -12.89
C SER A 84 -19.45 -10.86 -13.30
N GLY A 85 -19.12 -11.77 -12.37
CA GLY A 85 -18.20 -12.87 -12.59
C GLY A 85 -16.74 -12.44 -12.75
N PHE A 86 -16.44 -11.13 -12.67
CA PHE A 86 -15.08 -10.55 -12.75
C PHE A 86 -14.69 -9.93 -11.42
N GLN A 87 -13.39 -10.00 -11.10
CA GLN A 87 -12.83 -9.11 -10.11
C GLN A 87 -12.83 -7.70 -10.65
N GLN A 88 -13.50 -6.78 -9.96
CA GLN A 88 -13.66 -5.40 -10.39
C GLN A 88 -12.78 -4.49 -9.56
N SER A 89 -11.95 -3.67 -10.21
CA SER A 89 -11.00 -2.80 -9.53
C SER A 89 -10.86 -1.46 -10.23
N ILE A 90 -10.65 -0.41 -9.45
CA ILE A 90 -10.30 0.92 -9.93
C ILE A 90 -8.90 1.26 -9.41
N ILE A 91 -8.06 1.83 -10.27
CA ILE A 91 -6.80 2.45 -9.87
C ILE A 91 -6.97 3.96 -10.01
N LEU A 92 -7.09 4.64 -8.88
CA LEU A 92 -7.28 6.09 -8.77
C LEU A 92 -5.95 6.78 -8.50
N LEU A 93 -5.58 7.74 -9.34
CA LEU A 93 -4.35 8.52 -9.22
C LEU A 93 -4.68 10.01 -9.07
N THR A 94 -4.16 10.67 -8.03
CA THR A 94 -4.34 12.11 -7.82
C THR A 94 -3.15 12.72 -7.09
N ASP A 95 -2.92 14.02 -7.34
CA ASP A 95 -1.92 14.85 -6.65
C ASP A 95 -2.56 15.97 -5.81
N GLY A 96 -3.89 16.06 -5.80
CA GLY A 96 -4.63 17.13 -5.17
C GLY A 96 -5.61 16.64 -4.13
N LYS A 97 -6.03 17.58 -3.30
CA LYS A 97 -7.17 17.41 -2.39
C LYS A 97 -8.48 17.49 -3.16
N LEU A 98 -9.52 16.84 -2.66
CA LEU A 98 -10.87 17.05 -3.15
C LEU A 98 -11.20 18.55 -3.13
N ASP A 99 -11.50 19.13 -4.30
CA ASP A 99 -11.79 20.53 -4.45
C ASP A 99 -12.88 20.76 -5.52
N MET A 100 -14.07 21.07 -5.05
CA MET A 100 -15.25 21.37 -5.87
C MET A 100 -15.70 22.82 -5.77
N ALA A 101 -15.14 23.55 -4.82
CA ALA A 101 -15.47 24.96 -4.63
C ALA A 101 -14.92 25.83 -5.78
N LYS A 102 -15.61 26.94 -6.05
CA LYS A 102 -15.06 27.96 -6.96
C LYS A 102 -13.91 28.67 -6.26
N ALA A 103 -12.89 29.04 -7.01
CA ALA A 103 -11.78 29.82 -6.47
C ALA A 103 -12.26 31.07 -5.75
N GLY A 104 -11.87 31.25 -4.48
CA GLY A 104 -12.26 32.39 -3.65
C GLY A 104 -13.68 32.32 -3.07
N ALA A 105 -14.38 31.18 -3.16
CA ALA A 105 -15.69 31.02 -2.51
C ALA A 105 -15.55 31.05 -0.98
N ALA A 106 -16.38 31.84 -0.31
CA ALA A 106 -16.35 31.96 1.16
C ALA A 106 -16.81 30.68 1.87
N ASP A 107 -17.55 29.82 1.18
CA ASP A 107 -18.10 28.53 1.64
C ASP A 107 -17.35 27.32 1.09
N ALA A 108 -16.12 27.51 0.59
CA ALA A 108 -15.32 26.47 -0.05
C ALA A 108 -15.13 25.22 0.83
N GLU A 109 -14.82 25.42 2.10
CA GLU A 109 -14.64 24.34 3.07
C GLU A 109 -15.93 23.51 3.26
N GLN A 110 -17.06 24.20 3.38
CA GLN A 110 -18.36 23.55 3.54
C GLN A 110 -18.76 22.74 2.29
N ILE A 111 -18.52 23.31 1.09
CA ILE A 111 -18.77 22.59 -0.19
C ILE A 111 -17.91 21.33 -0.26
N ASN A 112 -16.62 21.43 0.02
CA ASN A 112 -15.70 20.29 -0.06
C ASN A 112 -16.02 19.22 1.01
N ALA A 113 -16.42 19.61 2.22
CA ALA A 113 -16.87 18.71 3.26
C ALA A 113 -18.16 17.96 2.85
N GLN A 114 -19.12 18.64 2.21
CA GLN A 114 -20.33 18.00 1.69
C GLN A 114 -20.03 17.00 0.58
N GLU A 115 -19.12 17.32 -0.35
CA GLU A 115 -18.71 16.40 -1.40
C GLU A 115 -17.92 15.20 -0.84
N ARG A 116 -17.07 15.40 0.17
CA ARG A 116 -16.41 14.31 0.89
C ARG A 116 -17.45 13.38 1.53
N LYS A 117 -18.42 13.92 2.25
CA LYS A 117 -19.49 13.14 2.86
C LYS A 117 -20.28 12.35 1.83
N LYS A 118 -20.64 12.95 0.69
CA LYS A 118 -21.33 12.29 -0.41
C LYS A 118 -20.49 11.17 -1.01
N LEU A 119 -19.19 11.41 -1.24
CA LEU A 119 -18.26 10.38 -1.71
C LEU A 119 -18.27 9.17 -0.78
N MET A 120 -18.06 9.38 0.51
CA MET A 120 -17.92 8.30 1.48
C MET A 120 -19.23 7.54 1.72
N SER A 121 -20.38 8.22 1.79
CA SER A 121 -21.66 7.58 2.14
C SER A 121 -22.47 7.07 0.95
N GLN A 122 -22.30 7.63 -0.26
CA GLN A 122 -23.14 7.29 -1.41
C GLN A 122 -22.35 6.68 -2.56
N VAL A 123 -21.16 7.23 -2.86
CA VAL A 123 -20.38 6.75 -4.01
C VAL A 123 -19.65 5.45 -3.66
N LEU A 124 -18.97 5.40 -2.50
CA LEU A 124 -18.27 4.17 -2.08
C LEU A 124 -19.21 3.00 -1.78
N GLU A 125 -20.46 3.29 -1.41
CA GLU A 125 -21.46 2.22 -1.24
C GLU A 125 -21.67 1.40 -2.51
N LYS A 126 -21.60 2.03 -3.69
CA LYS A 126 -21.69 1.31 -4.97
C LYS A 126 -20.57 0.28 -5.14
N TYR A 127 -19.37 0.63 -4.70
CA TYR A 127 -18.20 -0.26 -4.74
C TYR A 127 -18.33 -1.40 -3.74
N ARG A 128 -18.76 -1.11 -2.51
CA ARG A 128 -19.00 -2.12 -1.48
C ARG A 128 -20.05 -3.13 -1.90
N VAL A 129 -21.18 -2.66 -2.41
CA VAL A 129 -22.26 -3.53 -2.90
C VAL A 129 -21.81 -4.40 -4.08
N ALA A 130 -20.99 -3.86 -4.97
CA ALA A 130 -20.44 -4.59 -6.11
C ALA A 130 -19.25 -5.51 -5.74
N GLY A 131 -18.69 -5.41 -4.52
CA GLY A 131 -17.45 -6.09 -4.16
C GLY A 131 -16.24 -5.59 -4.95
N ALA A 132 -16.26 -4.32 -5.37
CA ALA A 132 -15.20 -3.73 -6.20
C ALA A 132 -14.18 -2.99 -5.34
N ASN A 133 -12.88 -3.11 -5.68
CA ASN A 133 -11.79 -2.48 -4.96
C ASN A 133 -11.40 -1.13 -5.59
N VAL A 134 -11.04 -0.15 -4.77
CA VAL A 134 -10.46 1.12 -5.23
C VAL A 134 -9.05 1.26 -4.69
N HIS A 135 -8.06 1.00 -5.54
CA HIS A 135 -6.65 1.25 -5.24
C HIS A 135 -6.34 2.73 -5.44
N THR A 136 -5.73 3.37 -4.45
CA THR A 136 -5.49 4.81 -4.48
C THR A 136 -4.00 5.12 -4.44
N LEU A 137 -3.57 6.05 -5.32
CA LEU A 137 -2.19 6.49 -5.44
C LEU A 137 -2.10 8.01 -5.23
N ALA A 138 -1.40 8.42 -4.19
CA ALA A 138 -1.06 9.81 -3.92
C ALA A 138 0.24 10.19 -4.63
N LEU A 139 0.20 11.18 -5.54
CA LEU A 139 1.36 11.62 -6.32
C LEU A 139 2.19 12.71 -5.66
N SER A 140 1.78 13.21 -4.51
CA SER A 140 2.49 14.29 -3.82
C SER A 140 2.04 14.41 -2.38
N ASP A 141 2.80 15.18 -1.60
CA ASP A 141 2.40 15.55 -0.24
C ASP A 141 1.21 16.52 -0.19
N LEU A 142 0.81 17.08 -1.35
CA LEU A 142 -0.38 17.93 -1.48
C LEU A 142 -1.67 17.13 -1.68
N ALA A 143 -1.58 15.83 -1.96
CA ALA A 143 -2.74 14.95 -2.07
C ALA A 143 -3.47 14.84 -0.72
N ASP A 144 -4.76 14.57 -0.77
CA ASP A 144 -5.58 14.26 0.41
C ASP A 144 -5.31 12.81 0.83
N LYS A 145 -4.14 12.59 1.49
CA LYS A 145 -3.68 11.27 1.88
C LYS A 145 -4.68 10.55 2.76
N ASP A 146 -5.29 11.25 3.70
CA ASP A 146 -6.28 10.68 4.63
C ASP A 146 -7.51 10.19 3.86
N LEU A 147 -8.05 10.99 2.95
CA LEU A 147 -9.19 10.59 2.12
C LEU A 147 -8.84 9.41 1.22
N LEU A 148 -7.65 9.39 0.63
CA LEU A 148 -7.22 8.30 -0.25
C LEU A 148 -7.00 7.00 0.51
N GLN A 149 -6.45 7.06 1.72
CA GLN A 149 -6.34 5.89 2.62
C GLN A 149 -7.73 5.38 3.02
N GLU A 150 -8.64 6.29 3.33
CA GLU A 150 -10.01 5.97 3.70
C GLU A 150 -10.76 5.26 2.56
N ILE A 151 -10.68 5.79 1.33
CA ILE A 151 -11.29 5.18 0.14
C ILE A 151 -10.74 3.75 -0.06
N ALA A 152 -9.43 3.59 0.00
CA ALA A 152 -8.80 2.27 -0.15
C ALA A 152 -9.23 1.31 0.97
N LEU A 153 -9.22 1.76 2.22
CA LEU A 153 -9.64 0.95 3.38
C LEU A 153 -11.08 0.45 3.26
N GLU A 154 -12.01 1.35 2.89
CA GLU A 154 -13.45 1.04 2.82
C GLU A 154 -13.83 0.13 1.63
N THR A 155 -12.92 -0.06 0.68
CA THR A 155 -13.14 -0.89 -0.51
C THR A 155 -12.12 -2.04 -0.65
N ASP A 156 -11.39 -2.39 0.43
CA ASP A 156 -10.28 -3.35 0.42
C ASP A 156 -9.26 -3.11 -0.72
N GLY A 157 -9.03 -1.85 -1.04
CA GLY A 157 -8.05 -1.39 -2.00
C GLY A 157 -6.68 -1.13 -1.37
N LEU A 158 -5.66 -1.03 -2.21
CA LEU A 158 -4.30 -0.69 -1.81
C LEU A 158 -4.11 0.84 -1.86
N TYR A 159 -3.64 1.44 -0.78
CA TYR A 159 -3.12 2.80 -0.77
C TYR A 159 -1.62 2.80 -1.02
N SER A 160 -1.14 3.70 -1.88
CA SER A 160 0.29 3.90 -2.15
C SER A 160 0.61 5.38 -2.34
N GLU A 161 1.86 5.75 -2.00
CA GLU A 161 2.42 7.07 -2.27
C GLU A 161 3.54 6.96 -3.30
N ALA A 162 3.67 8.01 -4.13
CA ALA A 162 4.74 8.13 -5.10
C ALA A 162 5.17 9.59 -5.22
N GLN A 163 6.47 9.86 -5.06
CA GLN A 163 7.04 11.20 -5.14
C GLN A 163 7.88 11.42 -6.40
N ASP A 164 8.24 10.34 -7.08
CA ASP A 164 9.05 10.34 -8.30
C ASP A 164 8.54 9.29 -9.30
N ALA A 165 9.19 9.25 -10.47
CA ALA A 165 8.80 8.37 -11.57
C ALA A 165 8.96 6.89 -11.26
N GLU A 166 9.98 6.52 -10.53
CA GLU A 166 10.29 5.13 -10.22
C GLU A 166 9.30 4.60 -9.17
N SER A 167 9.08 5.36 -8.09
CA SER A 167 8.10 5.03 -7.06
C SER A 167 6.68 4.97 -7.63
N LEU A 168 6.34 5.87 -8.60
CA LEU A 168 5.05 5.85 -9.29
C LEU A 168 4.85 4.56 -10.10
N MET A 169 5.85 4.17 -10.88
CA MET A 169 5.79 2.94 -11.66
C MET A 169 5.59 1.71 -10.76
N LYS A 170 6.37 1.63 -9.67
CA LYS A 170 6.26 0.56 -8.67
C LYS A 170 4.89 0.57 -7.96
N ALA A 171 4.36 1.74 -7.61
CA ALA A 171 3.04 1.88 -7.00
C ALA A 171 1.92 1.42 -7.94
N PHE A 172 1.99 1.80 -9.22
CA PHE A 172 1.06 1.31 -10.23
C PHE A 172 1.12 -0.21 -10.39
N LEU A 173 2.32 -0.79 -10.46
CA LEU A 173 2.47 -2.25 -10.56
C LEU A 173 1.87 -2.97 -9.37
N ARG A 174 2.09 -2.47 -8.15
CA ARG A 174 1.49 -3.08 -6.94
C ARG A 174 -0.05 -3.01 -6.96
N ALA A 175 -0.60 -1.86 -7.36
CA ALA A 175 -2.05 -1.72 -7.52
C ALA A 175 -2.58 -2.65 -8.61
N PHE A 176 -1.86 -2.76 -9.73
CA PHE A 176 -2.19 -3.66 -10.83
C PHE A 176 -2.15 -5.13 -10.40
N ASP A 177 -1.13 -5.56 -9.67
CA ASP A 177 -1.01 -6.93 -9.18
C ASP A 177 -2.15 -7.33 -8.25
N ARG A 178 -2.72 -6.35 -7.53
CA ARG A 178 -3.94 -6.54 -6.74
C ARG A 178 -5.20 -6.58 -7.60
N ALA A 179 -5.28 -5.70 -8.60
CA ALA A 179 -6.43 -5.62 -9.51
C ALA A 179 -6.50 -6.82 -10.47
N VAL A 180 -5.34 -7.30 -10.93
CA VAL A 180 -5.18 -8.39 -11.89
C VAL A 180 -4.14 -9.38 -11.37
N PRO A 181 -4.50 -10.20 -10.38
CA PRO A 181 -3.58 -11.17 -9.80
C PRO A 181 -3.12 -12.20 -10.85
N ALA A 182 -1.82 -12.31 -11.06
CA ALA A 182 -1.23 -13.26 -12.00
C ALA A 182 -0.16 -14.11 -11.31
N ASP A 183 -0.03 -15.36 -11.73
CA ASP A 183 1.06 -16.22 -11.30
C ASP A 183 2.37 -15.75 -11.91
N GLN A 184 3.44 -15.90 -11.16
CA GLN A 184 4.81 -15.60 -11.57
C GLN A 184 5.68 -16.85 -11.42
N VAL A 185 6.81 -16.83 -12.09
CA VAL A 185 7.93 -17.72 -11.74
C VAL A 185 8.99 -16.92 -10.99
N PRO A 186 9.64 -17.52 -9.98
CA PRO A 186 10.76 -16.88 -9.30
C PRO A 186 11.85 -16.49 -10.30
N MET A 187 12.40 -15.28 -10.15
CA MET A 187 13.50 -14.77 -10.95
C MET A 187 14.67 -14.46 -10.01
N VAL A 188 15.81 -15.07 -10.25
CA VAL A 188 17.04 -14.88 -9.48
C VAL A 188 18.15 -14.47 -10.44
N ASP A 189 18.79 -13.33 -10.21
CA ASP A 189 19.83 -12.78 -11.09
C ASP A 189 19.41 -12.78 -12.57
N ASN A 190 18.17 -12.32 -12.82
CA ASN A 190 17.52 -12.33 -14.14
C ASN A 190 17.41 -13.73 -14.80
N THR A 191 17.55 -14.81 -14.03
CA THR A 191 17.36 -16.20 -14.48
C THR A 191 16.05 -16.77 -13.94
N PHE A 192 15.30 -17.45 -14.78
CA PHE A 192 14.02 -18.06 -14.42
C PHE A 192 13.80 -19.38 -15.18
N VAL A 193 12.95 -20.24 -14.64
CA VAL A 193 12.66 -21.56 -15.21
C VAL A 193 11.21 -21.64 -15.65
N ILE A 194 11.00 -22.01 -16.91
CA ILE A 194 9.68 -22.26 -17.48
C ILE A 194 9.50 -23.77 -17.59
N ASP A 195 8.34 -24.26 -17.19
CA ASP A 195 7.94 -25.67 -17.30
C ASP A 195 6.89 -25.88 -18.39
N ASP A 196 6.63 -27.15 -18.72
CA ASP A 196 5.75 -27.55 -19.82
C ASP A 196 4.27 -27.16 -19.61
N SER A 197 3.86 -26.76 -18.40
CA SER A 197 2.49 -26.31 -18.12
C SER A 197 2.25 -24.83 -18.43
N VAL A 198 3.31 -24.07 -18.78
CA VAL A 198 3.24 -22.66 -19.07
C VAL A 198 2.85 -22.44 -20.53
N ASN A 199 1.67 -21.85 -20.74
CA ASN A 199 1.13 -21.54 -22.07
C ASN A 199 1.67 -20.22 -22.62
N GLU A 200 1.94 -19.26 -21.75
CA GLU A 200 2.48 -17.94 -22.09
C GLU A 200 3.27 -17.40 -20.91
N TYR A 201 4.36 -16.69 -21.17
CA TYR A 201 4.95 -15.83 -20.16
C TYR A 201 5.17 -14.42 -20.68
N THR A 202 5.19 -13.45 -19.76
CA THR A 202 5.55 -12.07 -20.00
C THR A 202 6.64 -11.65 -19.02
N ALA A 203 7.83 -11.36 -19.55
CA ALA A 203 8.94 -10.80 -18.78
C ALA A 203 8.86 -9.27 -18.81
N LEU A 204 8.82 -8.63 -17.64
CA LEU A 204 8.96 -7.20 -17.45
C LEU A 204 10.38 -6.94 -16.92
N ILE A 205 11.17 -6.20 -17.69
CA ILE A 205 12.57 -5.89 -17.40
C ILE A 205 12.74 -4.39 -17.33
N PHE A 206 13.14 -3.89 -16.18
CA PHE A 206 13.41 -2.46 -15.98
C PHE A 206 14.77 -2.06 -16.51
N LYS A 207 14.84 -0.84 -17.04
CA LYS A 207 16.07 -0.21 -17.56
C LYS A 207 16.48 0.91 -16.62
N HIS A 208 17.74 0.93 -16.24
CA HIS A 208 18.31 2.06 -15.51
C HIS A 208 18.60 3.21 -16.47
N SER A 209 18.29 4.43 -16.08
CA SER A 209 18.41 5.63 -16.93
C SER A 209 19.82 5.88 -17.45
N GLU A 210 20.84 5.40 -16.75
CA GLU A 210 22.26 5.56 -17.12
C GLU A 210 22.83 4.34 -17.85
N SER A 211 22.05 3.28 -18.01
CA SER A 211 22.51 2.05 -18.66
C SER A 211 22.36 2.11 -20.17
N THR A 212 23.40 1.78 -20.87
CA THR A 212 23.41 1.54 -22.34
C THR A 212 23.24 0.06 -22.67
N GLN A 213 23.02 -0.80 -21.66
CA GLN A 213 22.88 -2.24 -21.86
C GLN A 213 21.56 -2.53 -22.59
N GLU A 214 21.66 -3.17 -23.75
CA GLU A 214 20.52 -3.69 -24.48
C GLU A 214 19.93 -4.89 -23.72
N THR A 215 18.62 -4.95 -23.60
CA THR A 215 17.92 -6.13 -23.09
C THR A 215 17.98 -7.24 -24.14
N ALA A 216 18.36 -8.44 -23.73
CA ALA A 216 18.26 -9.62 -24.55
C ALA A 216 17.74 -10.82 -23.73
N ILE A 217 17.12 -11.77 -24.39
CA ILE A 217 16.65 -13.03 -23.81
C ILE A 217 17.46 -14.18 -24.38
N LEU A 218 18.07 -14.97 -23.50
CA LEU A 218 18.72 -16.22 -23.84
C LEU A 218 17.75 -17.37 -23.58
N THR A 219 17.47 -18.14 -24.64
CA THR A 219 16.56 -19.28 -24.60
C THR A 219 17.23 -20.53 -24.02
N PRO A 220 16.47 -21.55 -23.58
CA PRO A 220 17.03 -22.85 -23.14
C PRO A 220 17.85 -23.55 -24.23
N SER A 221 17.49 -23.38 -25.51
CA SER A 221 18.24 -23.89 -26.67
C SER A 221 19.50 -23.10 -27.00
N GLY A 222 19.78 -21.98 -26.30
CA GLY A 222 20.98 -21.15 -26.46
C GLY A 222 20.85 -20.07 -27.54
N GLU A 223 19.66 -19.81 -28.06
CA GLU A 223 19.42 -18.68 -28.93
C GLU A 223 19.38 -17.35 -28.14
N ARG A 224 19.93 -16.29 -28.71
CA ARG A 224 19.88 -14.95 -28.14
C ARG A 224 18.95 -14.06 -28.95
N TRP A 225 17.88 -13.61 -28.31
CA TRP A 225 16.88 -12.70 -28.89
C TRP A 225 17.03 -11.29 -28.33
N SER A 226 16.84 -10.30 -29.17
CA SER A 226 16.77 -8.88 -28.79
C SER A 226 15.59 -8.22 -29.51
N GLU A 227 15.30 -6.96 -29.17
CA GLU A 227 14.20 -6.20 -29.82
C GLU A 227 14.31 -6.20 -31.36
N LEU A 228 15.53 -6.08 -31.88
CA LEU A 228 15.80 -6.05 -33.33
C LEU A 228 15.85 -7.46 -33.96
N LYS A 229 16.03 -8.51 -33.15
CA LYS A 229 16.23 -9.87 -33.65
C LYS A 229 15.53 -10.88 -32.74
N HIS A 230 14.30 -11.21 -33.06
CA HIS A 230 13.51 -12.23 -32.39
C HIS A 230 12.52 -12.89 -33.38
N PRO A 231 11.97 -14.06 -33.08
CA PRO A 231 10.90 -14.69 -33.86
C PRO A 231 9.63 -13.82 -33.90
N LYS A 232 8.85 -13.89 -34.98
CA LYS A 232 7.58 -13.16 -35.11
C LYS A 232 6.53 -13.54 -34.06
N SER A 233 6.67 -14.71 -33.43
CA SER A 233 5.79 -15.18 -32.34
C SER A 233 6.07 -14.49 -31.02
N VAL A 234 7.21 -13.81 -30.88
CA VAL A 234 7.57 -13.01 -29.71
C VAL A 234 7.01 -11.60 -29.87
N ARG A 235 6.27 -11.14 -28.89
CA ARG A 235 5.83 -9.74 -28.81
C ARG A 235 6.81 -8.99 -27.92
N TRP A 236 7.55 -8.04 -28.48
CA TRP A 236 8.50 -7.20 -27.79
C TRP A 236 7.99 -5.76 -27.80
N HIS A 237 7.71 -5.22 -26.61
CA HIS A 237 7.40 -3.80 -26.43
C HIS A 237 8.56 -3.13 -25.71
N GLN A 238 9.23 -2.20 -26.37
CA GLN A 238 10.33 -1.43 -25.82
C GLN A 238 9.85 -0.03 -25.41
N ASP A 239 10.10 0.32 -24.16
CA ASP A 239 9.99 1.69 -23.64
C ASP A 239 11.36 2.19 -23.18
N ILE A 240 11.47 3.48 -22.91
CA ILE A 240 12.73 4.07 -22.41
C ILE A 240 13.12 3.51 -21.01
N ARG A 241 12.16 3.01 -20.23
CA ARG A 241 12.34 2.58 -18.85
C ARG A 241 12.19 1.08 -18.64
N PHE A 242 11.60 0.37 -19.57
CA PHE A 242 11.38 -1.05 -19.48
C PHE A 242 11.28 -1.72 -20.84
N ASP A 243 11.48 -3.02 -20.84
CA ASP A 243 11.08 -3.92 -21.92
C ASP A 243 10.02 -4.89 -21.40
N LEU A 244 9.01 -5.14 -22.22
CA LEU A 244 7.98 -6.15 -21.97
C LEU A 244 8.03 -7.18 -23.10
N ILE A 245 8.33 -8.42 -22.74
CA ILE A 245 8.59 -9.51 -23.68
C ILE A 245 7.61 -10.63 -23.41
N THR A 246 6.65 -10.83 -24.33
CA THR A 246 5.63 -11.87 -24.21
C THR A 246 5.91 -13.01 -25.21
N ILE A 247 5.96 -14.23 -24.71
CA ILE A 247 6.23 -15.42 -25.50
C ILE A 247 5.13 -16.45 -25.26
N LYS A 248 4.44 -16.84 -26.33
CA LYS A 248 3.41 -17.88 -26.31
C LYS A 248 4.07 -19.24 -26.58
N GLN A 249 3.60 -20.28 -25.87
CA GLN A 249 4.12 -21.64 -25.94
C GLN A 249 5.66 -21.66 -25.84
N PRO A 250 6.22 -21.14 -24.74
CA PRO A 250 7.67 -21.07 -24.56
C PRO A 250 8.28 -22.47 -24.45
N GLU A 251 9.53 -22.62 -24.85
CA GLU A 251 10.32 -23.82 -24.60
C GLU A 251 10.51 -24.02 -23.09
N ALA A 252 10.30 -25.23 -22.60
CA ALA A 252 10.58 -25.56 -21.21
C ALA A 252 12.09 -25.59 -20.95
N GLY A 253 12.52 -25.01 -19.82
CA GLY A 253 13.93 -24.94 -19.44
C GLY A 253 14.29 -23.61 -18.78
N THR A 254 15.60 -23.36 -18.73
CA THR A 254 16.15 -22.16 -18.09
C THR A 254 16.29 -21.03 -19.12
N TRP A 255 15.68 -19.90 -18.79
CA TRP A 255 15.74 -18.65 -19.54
C TRP A 255 16.56 -17.61 -18.77
N ILE A 256 17.27 -16.76 -19.47
CA ILE A 256 18.06 -15.67 -18.87
C ILE A 256 17.71 -14.34 -19.57
N ALA A 257 17.40 -13.32 -18.80
CA ALA A 257 17.31 -11.95 -19.30
C ALA A 257 18.68 -11.26 -19.10
N GLU A 258 19.40 -11.07 -20.17
CA GLU A 258 20.64 -10.27 -20.19
C GLU A 258 20.29 -8.81 -20.12
N ALA A 259 20.19 -8.26 -18.89
CA ALA A 259 19.73 -6.91 -18.62
C ALA A 259 20.21 -6.45 -17.25
N ASN A 260 19.95 -5.18 -16.92
CA ASN A 260 20.20 -4.67 -15.57
C ASN A 260 19.43 -5.49 -14.51
N LEU A 261 20.08 -5.74 -13.39
CA LEU A 261 19.42 -6.32 -12.24
C LEU A 261 18.53 -5.25 -11.58
N ASP A 262 17.25 -5.52 -11.46
CA ASP A 262 16.30 -4.70 -10.73
C ASP A 262 15.37 -5.61 -9.93
N PRO A 263 15.13 -5.34 -8.63
CA PRO A 263 14.24 -6.17 -7.79
C PRO A 263 12.79 -6.23 -8.31
N SER A 264 12.42 -5.28 -9.17
CA SER A 264 11.08 -5.23 -9.79
C SER A 264 10.98 -6.01 -11.10
N ASN A 265 12.12 -6.54 -11.61
CA ASN A 265 12.12 -7.47 -12.75
C ASN A 265 11.31 -8.71 -12.38
N ARG A 266 10.44 -9.15 -13.28
CA ARG A 266 9.55 -10.27 -13.00
C ARG A 266 9.09 -10.98 -14.26
N VAL A 267 8.67 -12.21 -14.09
CA VAL A 267 8.06 -13.02 -15.15
C VAL A 267 6.69 -13.49 -14.68
N THR A 268 5.65 -12.96 -15.31
CA THR A 268 4.27 -13.44 -15.13
C THR A 268 3.97 -14.53 -16.13
N ILE A 269 3.13 -15.48 -15.74
CA ILE A 269 2.81 -16.65 -16.57
C ILE A 269 1.31 -16.88 -16.69
N LEU A 270 0.91 -17.50 -17.77
CA LEU A 270 -0.39 -18.14 -17.95
C LEU A 270 -0.16 -19.64 -17.98
N SER A 271 -0.74 -20.36 -17.03
CA SER A 271 -0.49 -21.78 -16.82
C SER A 271 -1.73 -22.48 -16.26
N ASP A 272 -1.90 -23.77 -16.60
CA ASP A 272 -2.94 -24.61 -16.03
C ASP A 272 -2.68 -24.94 -14.55
N LEU A 273 -1.40 -24.99 -14.17
CA LEU A 273 -0.96 -25.15 -12.78
C LEU A 273 -0.81 -23.77 -12.14
N ALA A 274 -1.67 -23.47 -11.16
CA ALA A 274 -1.73 -22.15 -10.52
C ALA A 274 -1.55 -22.24 -9.00
N LEU A 275 -1.04 -21.16 -8.40
CA LEU A 275 -0.89 -20.97 -6.97
C LEU A 275 -1.98 -20.02 -6.46
N LYS A 276 -2.97 -20.56 -5.74
CA LYS A 276 -4.02 -19.77 -5.09
C LYS A 276 -3.61 -19.41 -3.67
N VAL A 277 -3.77 -18.15 -3.29
CA VAL A 277 -3.46 -17.64 -1.95
C VAL A 277 -4.59 -16.73 -1.50
N ASP A 278 -5.16 -17.04 -0.35
CA ASP A 278 -6.24 -16.30 0.27
C ASP A 278 -5.79 -15.78 1.66
N GLY A 279 -6.49 -14.79 2.22
CA GLY A 279 -6.25 -14.29 3.59
C GLY A 279 -5.22 -13.17 3.71
N ILE A 280 -4.77 -12.55 2.60
CA ILE A 280 -3.87 -11.40 2.60
C ILE A 280 -4.62 -10.14 2.14
N PRO A 281 -5.17 -9.32 3.05
CA PRO A 281 -5.88 -8.09 2.70
C PRO A 281 -4.91 -6.99 2.23
N ALA A 282 -5.43 -6.00 1.51
CA ALA A 282 -4.63 -4.86 1.03
C ALA A 282 -4.17 -3.92 2.16
N THR A 283 -4.97 -3.82 3.22
CA THR A 283 -4.68 -2.99 4.40
C THR A 283 -4.77 -3.81 5.66
N ILE A 284 -3.86 -3.60 6.61
CA ILE A 284 -3.84 -4.25 7.92
C ILE A 284 -3.63 -3.22 9.03
N PHE A 285 -4.02 -3.59 10.25
CA PHE A 285 -3.83 -2.78 11.45
C PHE A 285 -2.82 -3.41 12.41
N PRO A 286 -2.15 -2.63 13.27
CA PRO A 286 -1.29 -3.17 14.31
C PRO A 286 -2.04 -4.17 15.19
N GLY A 287 -1.51 -5.39 15.28
CA GLY A 287 -2.11 -6.49 16.05
C GLY A 287 -3.06 -7.40 15.28
N ASP A 288 -3.30 -7.13 13.99
CA ASP A 288 -4.01 -8.06 13.12
C ASP A 288 -3.27 -9.40 13.03
N LYS A 289 -4.07 -10.46 12.89
CA LYS A 289 -3.59 -11.80 12.59
C LYS A 289 -4.12 -12.17 11.21
N LEU A 290 -3.22 -12.48 10.31
CA LEU A 290 -3.59 -12.93 8.98
C LEU A 290 -3.56 -14.45 8.96
N ASP A 291 -4.67 -15.07 8.67
CA ASP A 291 -4.77 -16.50 8.45
C ASP A 291 -4.67 -16.74 6.93
N VAL A 292 -3.48 -17.13 6.48
CA VAL A 292 -3.16 -17.32 5.05
C VAL A 292 -3.43 -18.77 4.66
N GLU A 293 -4.24 -18.98 3.63
CA GLU A 293 -4.49 -20.26 3.01
C GLU A 293 -3.84 -20.30 1.62
N ILE A 294 -3.08 -21.36 1.35
CA ILE A 294 -2.29 -21.53 0.13
C ILE A 294 -2.60 -22.89 -0.48
N THR A 295 -2.95 -22.89 -1.77
CA THR A 295 -3.38 -24.09 -2.48
C THR A 295 -2.76 -24.11 -3.88
N LEU A 296 -2.23 -25.26 -4.29
CA LEU A 296 -1.94 -25.50 -5.70
C LEU A 296 -3.19 -26.03 -6.40
N THR A 297 -3.48 -25.50 -7.58
CA THR A 297 -4.60 -25.96 -8.41
C THR A 297 -4.10 -26.35 -9.79
N ASN A 298 -4.77 -27.32 -10.43
CA ASN A 298 -4.55 -27.67 -11.82
C ASN A 298 -5.88 -27.60 -12.56
N ASN A 299 -5.98 -26.74 -13.56
CA ASN A 299 -7.26 -26.40 -14.23
C ASN A 299 -8.39 -26.03 -13.24
N GLY A 300 -8.05 -25.38 -12.12
CA GLY A 300 -8.98 -24.97 -11.08
C GLY A 300 -9.23 -26.01 -9.98
N ASP A 301 -8.88 -27.27 -10.19
CA ASP A 301 -9.03 -28.33 -9.18
C ASP A 301 -7.84 -28.35 -8.20
N VAL A 302 -8.16 -28.50 -6.91
CA VAL A 302 -7.14 -28.56 -5.85
C VAL A 302 -6.24 -29.80 -6.03
N LEU A 303 -4.94 -29.60 -5.93
CA LEU A 303 -3.96 -30.68 -5.89
C LEU A 303 -3.80 -31.15 -4.44
N ASP A 304 -4.41 -32.30 -4.13
CA ASP A 304 -4.37 -32.95 -2.82
C ASP A 304 -3.54 -34.24 -2.79
N LYS A 305 -2.95 -34.62 -3.93
CA LYS A 305 -2.17 -35.85 -4.05
C LYS A 305 -0.88 -35.77 -3.26
N LYS A 306 -0.74 -36.67 -2.27
CA LYS A 306 0.43 -36.73 -1.39
C LYS A 306 1.75 -36.80 -2.16
N GLU A 307 1.79 -37.54 -3.26
CA GLU A 307 2.97 -37.73 -4.09
C GLU A 307 3.49 -36.43 -4.71
N ILE A 308 2.58 -35.49 -5.02
CA ILE A 308 2.92 -34.18 -5.57
C ILE A 308 3.33 -33.24 -4.45
N LEU A 309 2.51 -33.18 -3.38
CA LEU A 309 2.73 -32.27 -2.27
C LEU A 309 4.02 -32.57 -1.49
N SER A 310 4.38 -33.87 -1.35
CA SER A 310 5.65 -34.28 -0.71
C SER A 310 6.90 -33.88 -1.51
N LEU A 311 6.75 -33.57 -2.79
CA LEU A 311 7.85 -33.13 -3.68
C LEU A 311 7.83 -31.63 -3.94
N THR A 312 6.96 -30.91 -3.22
CA THR A 312 6.77 -29.46 -3.40
C THR A 312 7.18 -28.71 -2.12
N ASP A 313 8.20 -27.88 -2.24
CA ASP A 313 8.57 -26.93 -1.21
C ASP A 313 7.62 -25.73 -1.27
N MET A 314 6.84 -25.53 -0.21
CA MET A 314 5.98 -24.38 -0.03
C MET A 314 6.59 -23.43 0.99
N SER A 315 6.75 -22.16 0.63
CA SER A 315 7.32 -21.15 1.53
C SER A 315 6.59 -19.80 1.42
N ILE A 316 6.69 -19.04 2.51
CA ILE A 316 6.20 -17.67 2.57
C ILE A 316 7.34 -16.76 3.02
N THR A 317 7.52 -15.64 2.34
CA THR A 317 8.51 -14.61 2.65
C THR A 317 7.80 -13.28 2.84
N VAL A 318 8.17 -12.58 3.90
CA VAL A 318 7.64 -11.25 4.22
C VAL A 318 8.78 -10.25 4.24
N VAL A 319 8.65 -9.18 3.46
CA VAL A 319 9.57 -8.03 3.47
C VAL A 319 8.82 -6.84 4.06
N THR A 320 9.41 -6.22 5.09
CA THR A 320 8.83 -5.07 5.81
C THR A 320 9.10 -3.77 5.06
N ALA A 321 8.45 -2.67 5.51
CA ALA A 321 8.70 -1.33 4.98
C ALA A 321 10.17 -0.87 5.14
N SER A 322 10.86 -1.33 6.18
CA SER A 322 12.29 -1.06 6.42
C SER A 322 13.23 -1.97 5.62
N GLY A 323 12.69 -2.93 4.85
CA GLY A 323 13.47 -3.89 4.07
C GLY A 323 13.93 -5.12 4.84
N LEU A 324 13.46 -5.32 6.08
CA LEU A 324 13.73 -6.56 6.80
C LEU A 324 12.97 -7.71 6.17
N GLU A 325 13.66 -8.81 5.93
CA GLU A 325 13.11 -10.02 5.33
C GLU A 325 13.00 -11.16 6.34
N GLY A 326 11.86 -11.83 6.35
CA GLY A 326 11.63 -13.05 7.10
C GLY A 326 11.00 -14.13 6.21
N SER A 327 11.54 -15.34 6.24
CA SER A 327 11.03 -16.45 5.42
C SER A 327 10.70 -17.66 6.30
N LYS A 328 9.68 -18.41 5.89
CA LYS A 328 9.25 -19.65 6.54
C LYS A 328 8.90 -20.71 5.50
N VAL A 329 9.42 -21.93 5.69
CA VAL A 329 8.99 -23.09 4.95
C VAL A 329 7.74 -23.66 5.61
N LEU A 330 6.70 -23.93 4.82
CA LEU A 330 5.40 -24.43 5.27
C LEU A 330 5.20 -25.91 4.95
N SER A 331 5.94 -26.44 3.97
CA SER A 331 5.86 -27.83 3.56
C SER A 331 6.60 -28.75 4.51
N ASP A 332 6.00 -29.91 4.77
CA ASP A 332 6.64 -31.07 5.39
C ASP A 332 6.47 -32.25 4.42
N PRO A 333 7.54 -32.75 3.78
CA PRO A 333 7.47 -33.84 2.82
C PRO A 333 6.89 -35.15 3.40
N GLU A 334 7.06 -35.37 4.71
CA GLU A 334 6.54 -36.58 5.37
C GLU A 334 5.05 -36.45 5.74
N SER A 335 4.60 -35.22 5.98
CA SER A 335 3.23 -34.91 6.42
C SER A 335 2.59 -33.74 5.64
N PRO A 336 2.41 -33.86 4.32
CA PRO A 336 1.72 -32.83 3.56
C PRO A 336 0.25 -32.74 3.95
N PRO A 337 -0.40 -31.56 3.75
CA PRO A 337 -1.81 -31.38 4.09
C PRO A 337 -2.71 -32.32 3.29
N VAL A 338 -3.63 -33.01 3.98
CA VAL A 338 -4.52 -34.02 3.38
C VAL A 338 -5.53 -33.38 2.42
N ASP A 339 -5.92 -32.14 2.69
CA ASP A 339 -6.85 -31.36 1.88
C ASP A 339 -6.14 -30.46 0.82
N GLY A 340 -4.84 -30.58 0.67
CA GLY A 340 -4.04 -29.79 -0.27
C GLY A 340 -3.88 -28.31 0.13
N VAL A 341 -4.33 -27.91 1.35
CA VAL A 341 -4.32 -26.51 1.79
C VAL A 341 -3.25 -26.30 2.87
N TYR A 342 -2.24 -25.50 2.57
CA TYR A 342 -1.28 -25.04 3.54
C TYR A 342 -1.86 -23.82 4.28
N ARG A 343 -1.77 -23.81 5.61
CA ARG A 343 -2.30 -22.75 6.47
C ARG A 343 -1.19 -22.13 7.30
N GLU A 344 -1.09 -20.81 7.28
CA GLU A 344 -0.09 -20.08 8.05
C GLU A 344 -0.67 -18.83 8.70
N GLY A 345 -0.35 -18.63 9.98
CA GLY A 345 -0.74 -17.45 10.76
C GLY A 345 0.36 -16.39 10.76
N LEU A 346 0.20 -15.27 10.06
CA LEU A 346 1.10 -14.12 10.14
C LEU A 346 0.63 -13.18 11.25
N ASN A 347 1.30 -13.20 12.40
CA ASN A 347 0.91 -12.46 13.61
C ASN A 347 2.03 -11.61 14.22
N ARG A 348 3.15 -11.44 13.51
CA ARG A 348 4.33 -10.71 13.98
C ARG A 348 4.60 -9.43 13.20
N LEU A 349 3.67 -9.00 12.36
CA LEU A 349 3.75 -7.75 11.63
C LEU A 349 3.57 -6.58 12.61
N LYS A 350 4.51 -5.63 12.65
CA LYS A 350 4.52 -4.54 13.64
C LYS A 350 4.84 -3.17 13.05
N GLU A 351 5.61 -3.11 11.96
CA GLU A 351 6.03 -1.87 11.35
C GLU A 351 4.89 -1.23 10.59
N LEU A 352 4.71 0.07 10.72
CA LEU A 352 3.81 0.82 9.85
C LEU A 352 4.41 0.94 8.46
N GLY A 353 3.55 0.94 7.46
CA GLY A 353 3.94 1.08 6.07
C GLY A 353 3.71 -0.19 5.26
N GLN A 354 4.37 -0.26 4.13
CA GLN A 354 4.12 -1.27 3.13
C GLN A 354 4.93 -2.54 3.35
N TYR A 355 4.25 -3.67 3.27
CA TYR A 355 4.83 -5.01 3.27
C TYR A 355 4.71 -5.62 1.88
N GLN A 356 5.67 -6.44 1.53
CA GLN A 356 5.55 -7.41 0.45
C GLN A 356 5.52 -8.81 1.03
N ILE A 357 4.54 -9.61 0.61
CA ILE A 357 4.37 -11.00 1.03
C ILE A 357 4.43 -11.86 -0.23
N ASP A 358 5.46 -12.68 -0.31
CA ASP A 358 5.69 -13.60 -1.42
C ASP A 358 5.42 -15.03 -0.97
N VAL A 359 4.59 -15.74 -1.72
CA VAL A 359 4.34 -17.17 -1.55
C VAL A 359 4.97 -17.90 -2.72
N ILE A 360 5.78 -18.91 -2.44
CA ILE A 360 6.50 -19.66 -3.46
C ILE A 360 6.23 -21.17 -3.29
N ALA A 361 5.79 -21.80 -4.37
CA ALA A 361 5.73 -23.24 -4.50
C ALA A 361 6.83 -23.68 -5.48
N LYS A 362 7.73 -24.56 -5.05
CA LYS A 362 8.86 -25.04 -5.83
C LYS A 362 8.93 -26.58 -5.80
N SER A 363 8.97 -27.16 -6.98
CA SER A 363 9.21 -28.58 -7.19
C SER A 363 10.39 -28.75 -8.18
N ARG A 364 10.76 -29.98 -8.46
CA ARG A 364 11.75 -30.27 -9.52
C ARG A 364 11.25 -29.95 -10.92
N THR A 365 9.93 -29.98 -11.13
CA THR A 365 9.26 -29.84 -12.43
C THR A 365 8.60 -28.50 -12.65
N PHE A 366 8.32 -27.74 -11.59
CA PHE A 366 7.67 -26.43 -11.70
C PHE A 366 8.08 -25.48 -10.58
N GLN A 367 7.86 -24.19 -10.82
CA GLN A 367 7.96 -23.14 -9.81
C GLN A 367 6.80 -22.16 -10.00
N ARG A 368 6.17 -21.75 -8.89
CA ARG A 368 5.11 -20.74 -8.89
C ARG A 368 5.36 -19.75 -7.77
N LYS A 369 5.07 -18.49 -8.04
CA LYS A 369 5.17 -17.40 -7.07
C LYS A 369 3.93 -16.52 -7.16
N ARG A 370 3.43 -16.10 -6.00
CA ARG A 370 2.44 -15.04 -5.87
C ARG A 370 2.97 -13.96 -4.95
N SER A 371 2.83 -12.70 -5.37
CA SER A 371 3.30 -11.54 -4.62
C SER A 371 2.14 -10.65 -4.22
N PHE A 372 2.10 -10.23 -2.97
CA PHE A 372 1.06 -9.38 -2.43
C PHE A 372 1.70 -8.16 -1.75
N ALA A 373 1.23 -6.97 -2.13
CA ALA A 373 1.46 -5.77 -1.34
C ALA A 373 0.34 -5.60 -0.33
N THR A 374 0.69 -5.33 0.93
CA THR A 374 -0.26 -4.94 1.99
C THR A 374 0.30 -3.79 2.77
N THR A 375 -0.53 -2.88 3.27
CA THR A 375 -0.08 -1.68 3.99
C THR A 375 -0.62 -1.71 5.40
N MET A 376 0.28 -1.61 6.39
CA MET A 376 -0.11 -1.43 7.78
C MET A 376 -0.28 0.06 8.09
N ILE A 377 -1.49 0.44 8.50
CA ILE A 377 -1.83 1.81 8.87
C ILE A 377 -2.28 1.89 10.32
N LYS A 378 -2.12 3.07 10.94
CA LYS A 378 -2.73 3.35 12.25
C LYS A 378 -4.20 3.64 12.04
N PRO A 379 -5.12 2.91 12.68
CA PRO A 379 -6.55 3.18 12.50
C PRO A 379 -7.06 4.40 13.27
N VAL A 380 -6.27 4.91 14.22
CA VAL A 380 -6.60 6.09 15.02
C VAL A 380 -5.36 6.97 15.26
N GLU A 381 -5.58 8.26 15.35
CA GLU A 381 -4.63 9.25 15.85
C GLU A 381 -4.93 9.54 17.32
N ILE A 382 -3.89 9.72 18.14
CA ILE A 382 -4.02 10.01 19.56
C ILE A 382 -3.24 11.27 19.85
N THR A 383 -3.96 12.29 20.32
CA THR A 383 -3.38 13.54 20.82
C THR A 383 -3.67 13.68 22.31
N HIS A 384 -2.76 14.27 23.05
CA HIS A 384 -2.92 14.46 24.48
C HIS A 384 -2.17 15.70 24.97
N GLY A 385 -2.63 16.29 26.05
CA GLY A 385 -2.01 17.46 26.66
C GLY A 385 -2.78 17.94 27.87
N PHE A 386 -2.19 18.89 28.60
CA PHE A 386 -2.84 19.52 29.74
C PHE A 386 -3.71 20.71 29.27
N ASP A 387 -4.99 20.70 29.66
CA ASP A 387 -5.91 21.81 29.43
C ASP A 387 -5.84 22.74 30.69
N GLU A 388 -5.08 23.83 30.55
CA GLU A 388 -4.87 24.77 31.65
C GLU A 388 -6.18 25.48 32.10
N VAL A 389 -7.14 25.64 31.18
CA VAL A 389 -8.42 26.31 31.47
C VAL A 389 -9.31 25.44 32.32
N LYS A 390 -9.32 24.13 32.03
CA LYS A 390 -10.13 23.13 32.74
C LYS A 390 -9.39 22.47 33.91
N GLY A 391 -8.06 22.60 33.98
CA GLY A 391 -7.23 21.94 34.98
C GLY A 391 -7.23 20.40 34.86
N VAL A 392 -7.40 19.88 33.66
CA VAL A 392 -7.45 18.43 33.38
C VAL A 392 -6.42 18.03 32.34
N TYR A 393 -6.00 16.77 32.37
CA TYR A 393 -5.19 16.22 31.28
C TYR A 393 -6.13 15.61 30.24
N ARG A 394 -6.18 16.23 29.04
CA ARG A 394 -7.06 15.86 27.95
C ARG A 394 -6.37 14.82 27.08
N ILE A 395 -7.11 13.78 26.72
CA ILE A 395 -6.73 12.79 25.72
C ILE A 395 -7.82 12.76 24.66
N GLU A 396 -7.40 12.80 23.42
CA GLU A 396 -8.29 12.74 22.27
C GLU A 396 -7.86 11.59 21.36
N VAL A 397 -8.80 10.70 21.03
CA VAL A 397 -8.60 9.57 20.12
C VAL A 397 -9.52 9.77 18.95
N LYS A 398 -8.94 10.12 17.80
CA LYS A 398 -9.65 10.38 16.55
C LYS A 398 -9.46 9.20 15.60
N GLY A 399 -10.53 8.73 14.94
CA GLY A 399 -10.42 7.78 13.86
C GLY A 399 -9.62 8.37 12.69
N LEU A 400 -8.83 7.58 12.01
CA LEU A 400 -8.13 7.99 10.79
C LEU A 400 -9.15 8.36 9.71
N SER A 401 -10.33 7.73 9.75
CA SER A 401 -11.46 8.03 8.89
C SER A 401 -12.63 8.54 9.73
N ASP A 402 -13.38 9.49 9.17
CA ASP A 402 -14.65 9.97 9.77
C ASP A 402 -15.74 8.87 9.77
N ASN A 403 -15.42 7.68 9.26
CA ASN A 403 -16.32 6.56 9.03
C ASN A 403 -16.13 5.40 9.99
N LEU A 404 -15.58 5.62 11.19
CA LEU A 404 -15.71 4.62 12.23
C LEU A 404 -17.19 4.51 12.67
N ASP A 405 -17.69 3.31 12.79
CA ASP A 405 -18.95 3.05 13.44
C ASP A 405 -18.80 3.33 14.94
N VAL A 406 -19.24 4.51 15.35
CA VAL A 406 -19.10 5.01 16.72
C VAL A 406 -19.86 4.12 17.71
N GLU A 407 -21.02 3.58 17.32
CA GLU A 407 -21.84 2.73 18.19
C GLU A 407 -21.14 1.39 18.48
N SER A 408 -20.45 0.84 17.50
CA SER A 408 -19.69 -0.42 17.61
C SER A 408 -18.26 -0.23 18.12
N SER A 409 -17.77 1.02 18.18
CA SER A 409 -16.40 1.35 18.60
C SER A 409 -16.33 1.79 20.07
N ARG A 410 -15.21 1.51 20.74
CA ARG A 410 -15.02 1.83 22.16
C ARG A 410 -13.57 2.19 22.46
N VAL A 411 -13.38 3.23 23.27
CA VAL A 411 -12.10 3.61 23.85
C VAL A 411 -12.18 3.48 25.37
N ILE A 412 -11.25 2.72 25.95
CA ILE A 412 -11.15 2.51 27.39
C ILE A 412 -9.79 3.03 27.85
N ALA A 413 -9.77 3.87 28.86
CA ALA A 413 -8.57 4.38 29.52
C ALA A 413 -8.40 3.69 30.89
N LYS A 414 -7.23 3.12 31.14
CA LYS A 414 -6.78 2.68 32.46
C LYS A 414 -5.77 3.70 32.97
N ILE A 415 -6.13 4.43 34.01
CA ILE A 415 -5.38 5.53 34.57
C ILE A 415 -4.78 5.08 35.90
N LYS A 416 -3.45 5.14 36.01
CA LYS A 416 -2.71 4.94 37.26
C LYS A 416 -2.22 6.29 37.76
N SER A 417 -2.63 6.67 38.96
CA SER A 417 -2.24 7.93 39.61
C SER A 417 -1.06 7.76 40.55
N PRO A 418 -0.40 8.85 41.00
CA PRO A 418 0.79 8.80 41.87
C PRO A 418 0.59 8.08 43.19
N ASP A 419 -0.64 8.00 43.71
CA ASP A 419 -1.03 7.27 44.93
C ASP A 419 -1.26 5.76 44.69
N ASP A 420 -0.76 5.23 43.56
CA ASP A 420 -0.92 3.82 43.12
C ASP A 420 -2.38 3.41 42.86
N ASN A 421 -3.32 4.33 42.93
CA ASN A 421 -4.69 4.05 42.59
C ASN A 421 -4.87 3.87 41.08
N THR A 422 -5.74 2.95 40.71
CA THR A 422 -6.02 2.66 39.29
C THR A 422 -7.50 2.79 39.02
N ILE A 423 -7.84 3.62 38.02
CA ILE A 423 -9.21 3.84 37.57
C ILE A 423 -9.32 3.34 36.13
N ILE A 424 -10.40 2.65 35.82
CA ILE A 424 -10.74 2.26 34.44
C ILE A 424 -12.02 2.99 34.07
N GLN A 425 -11.95 3.77 32.98
CA GLN A 425 -13.12 4.52 32.49
C GLN A 425 -13.27 4.35 30.98
N SER A 426 -14.52 4.39 30.52
CA SER A 426 -14.85 4.51 29.12
C SER A 426 -14.68 5.98 28.70
N VAL A 427 -14.02 6.20 27.56
CA VAL A 427 -13.87 7.52 26.95
C VAL A 427 -15.09 7.76 26.05
N ALA A 428 -15.82 8.87 26.26
CA ALA A 428 -17.01 9.18 25.51
C ALA A 428 -16.65 9.77 24.13
N PHE A 429 -17.49 9.51 23.13
CA PHE A 429 -17.39 10.16 21.84
C PHE A 429 -17.99 11.57 21.92
N ASP A 430 -17.26 12.55 21.43
CA ASP A 430 -17.66 13.94 21.34
C ASP A 430 -17.99 14.26 19.87
N GLU A 431 -19.27 14.53 19.59
CA GLU A 431 -19.75 14.81 18.24
C GLU A 431 -19.18 16.12 17.65
N GLN A 432 -18.80 17.09 18.48
CA GLN A 432 -18.22 18.35 18.00
C GLN A 432 -16.74 18.15 17.62
N ALA A 433 -16.02 17.39 18.42
CA ALA A 433 -14.62 17.05 18.15
C ALA A 433 -14.48 15.93 17.12
N GLN A 434 -15.54 15.18 16.82
CA GLN A 434 -15.51 13.94 16.01
C GLN A 434 -14.44 12.96 16.53
N ALA A 435 -14.33 12.83 17.84
CA ALA A 435 -13.31 12.04 18.52
C ALA A 435 -13.79 11.52 19.88
N TRP A 436 -13.17 10.46 20.38
CA TRP A 436 -13.34 10.07 21.80
C TRP A 436 -12.48 10.97 22.65
N VAL A 437 -13.11 11.73 23.56
CA VAL A 437 -12.46 12.72 24.41
C VAL A 437 -12.50 12.29 25.88
N GLY A 438 -11.33 12.05 26.45
CA GLY A 438 -11.13 11.75 27.85
C GLY A 438 -10.51 12.92 28.60
N ASN A 439 -11.18 13.39 29.66
CA ASN A 439 -10.60 14.36 30.60
C ASN A 439 -10.20 13.61 31.87
N ILE A 440 -8.92 13.61 32.18
CA ILE A 440 -8.36 12.97 33.37
C ILE A 440 -8.21 14.03 34.44
N GLU A 441 -8.95 13.84 35.52
CA GLU A 441 -8.81 14.69 36.71
C GLU A 441 -7.47 14.45 37.38
N VAL A 442 -6.68 15.50 37.52
CA VAL A 442 -5.33 15.49 38.09
C VAL A 442 -5.32 15.86 39.57
N ASN A 443 -6.33 15.39 40.32
CA ASN A 443 -6.60 15.77 41.72
C ASN A 443 -5.94 14.82 42.75
N LYS A 444 -5.11 13.86 42.33
CA LYS A 444 -4.42 12.88 43.21
C LYS A 444 -3.01 13.33 43.63
N GLY A 445 -2.68 14.61 43.46
CA GLY A 445 -1.43 15.20 43.88
C GLY A 445 -0.32 15.16 42.84
N PRO A 446 0.87 15.72 43.20
CA PRO A 446 2.02 15.75 42.31
C PRO A 446 2.61 14.33 42.15
N GLY A 447 3.21 14.10 41.01
CA GLY A 447 3.88 12.85 40.66
C GLY A 447 3.48 12.34 39.28
N GLN A 448 3.86 11.10 39.00
CA GLN A 448 3.68 10.52 37.67
C GLN A 448 2.31 9.87 37.53
N TYR A 449 1.64 10.23 36.46
CA TYR A 449 0.43 9.59 35.96
C TYR A 449 0.75 8.71 34.76
N ARG A 450 0.11 7.56 34.66
CA ARG A 450 0.20 6.66 33.53
C ARG A 450 -1.19 6.33 32.99
N VAL A 451 -1.38 6.45 31.67
CA VAL A 451 -2.61 6.13 30.99
C VAL A 451 -2.37 5.07 29.94
N ASP A 452 -2.95 3.90 30.13
CA ASP A 452 -2.95 2.81 29.15
C ASP A 452 -4.31 2.83 28.42
N LEU A 453 -4.28 3.04 27.10
CA LEU A 453 -5.47 3.04 26.26
C LEU A 453 -5.72 1.66 25.66
N ASN A 454 -6.99 1.30 25.51
CA ASN A 454 -7.44 0.14 24.75
C ASN A 454 -8.54 0.63 23.79
N VAL A 455 -8.19 0.66 22.51
CA VAL A 455 -9.09 1.11 21.44
C VAL A 455 -9.59 -0.11 20.67
N ARG A 456 -10.90 -0.24 20.58
CA ARG A 456 -11.58 -1.19 19.70
C ARG A 456 -12.43 -0.40 18.75
N GLY A 457 -12.22 -0.56 17.47
CA GLY A 457 -12.96 0.13 16.44
C GLY A 457 -13.52 -0.83 15.41
N VAL A 458 -14.57 -0.36 14.75
CA VAL A 458 -15.19 -1.01 13.59
C VAL A 458 -15.30 0.04 12.50
N THR A 459 -14.86 -0.27 11.28
CA THR A 459 -15.06 0.61 10.12
C THR A 459 -16.48 0.48 9.61
N GLN A 460 -16.93 1.39 8.75
CA GLN A 460 -18.25 1.31 8.11
C GLN A 460 -18.38 0.06 7.20
N SER A 461 -17.26 -0.43 6.65
CA SER A 461 -17.21 -1.72 5.94
C SER A 461 -17.30 -2.94 6.86
N GLY A 462 -17.45 -2.75 8.18
CA GLY A 462 -17.59 -3.83 9.18
C GLY A 462 -16.26 -4.44 9.62
N ARG A 463 -15.13 -3.92 9.18
CA ARG A 463 -13.81 -4.40 9.59
C ARG A 463 -13.47 -3.93 11.00
N SER A 464 -13.16 -4.88 11.88
CA SER A 464 -12.82 -4.57 13.27
C SER A 464 -11.31 -4.53 13.51
N PHE A 465 -10.88 -3.67 14.45
CA PHE A 465 -9.49 -3.60 14.92
C PHE A 465 -9.44 -3.46 16.45
N LYS A 466 -8.29 -3.83 17.02
CA LYS A 466 -8.02 -3.66 18.44
C LYS A 466 -6.55 -3.29 18.62
N ILE A 467 -6.33 -2.08 19.10
CA ILE A 467 -4.99 -1.58 19.37
C ILE A 467 -4.81 -1.22 20.85
N LYS A 468 -3.58 -1.36 21.30
CA LYS A 468 -3.09 -0.86 22.59
C LYS A 468 -1.90 0.05 22.29
N PRO A 469 -2.13 1.36 22.19
CA PRO A 469 -1.07 2.32 21.96
C PRO A 469 -0.03 2.29 23.09
N GLU A 470 1.10 2.93 22.88
CA GLU A 470 2.06 3.17 23.95
C GLU A 470 1.39 3.95 25.09
N ALA A 471 1.79 3.66 26.32
CA ALA A 471 1.25 4.33 27.48
C ALA A 471 1.61 5.81 27.47
N ILE A 472 0.63 6.65 27.73
CA ILE A 472 0.83 8.07 27.94
C ILE A 472 1.31 8.27 29.37
N ILE A 473 2.49 8.86 29.54
CA ILE A 473 3.10 9.12 30.85
C ILE A 473 3.32 10.62 30.97
N PHE A 474 2.87 11.22 32.06
CA PHE A 474 3.10 12.63 32.36
C PHE A 474 3.26 12.88 33.86
N ASP A 475 4.06 13.88 34.21
CA ASP A 475 4.34 14.28 35.59
C ASP A 475 3.63 15.59 35.96
N LEU A 476 3.17 15.69 37.21
CA LEU A 476 2.66 16.92 37.78
C LEU A 476 3.54 17.39 38.96
N PRO A 477 3.74 18.72 39.09
CA PRO A 477 3.27 19.81 38.23
C PRO A 477 3.95 19.77 36.85
N ILE A 478 3.23 20.20 35.83
CA ILE A 478 3.78 20.29 34.48
C ILE A 478 4.89 21.34 34.50
N ARG A 479 6.14 20.91 34.24
CA ARG A 479 7.26 21.84 34.06
C ARG A 479 7.11 22.49 32.68
N SER A 480 6.87 23.80 32.64
CA SER A 480 6.94 24.52 31.37
C SER A 480 8.37 24.48 30.84
N ALA A 481 8.53 24.26 29.54
CA ALA A 481 9.84 24.20 28.89
C ALA A 481 10.68 25.51 29.00
N SER A 482 10.11 26.56 29.58
CA SER A 482 10.82 27.81 29.91
C SER A 482 11.71 27.75 31.16
N ALA A 483 11.64 26.69 31.98
CA ALA A 483 12.43 26.60 33.19
C ALA A 483 13.79 25.90 33.00
N GLU A 484 14.04 25.24 31.85
CA GLU A 484 15.33 24.61 31.56
C GLU A 484 16.36 25.57 30.94
N SER A 485 15.91 26.75 30.43
CA SER A 485 16.84 27.75 29.89
C SER A 485 17.52 28.62 31.02
N ASP A 486 16.90 28.71 32.19
CA ASP A 486 17.44 29.56 33.27
C ASP A 486 18.48 28.83 34.16
N ILE A 487 18.57 27.48 34.09
CA ILE A 487 19.58 26.71 34.85
C ILE A 487 20.86 26.53 34.02
N ALA A 488 20.76 26.57 32.66
CA ALA A 488 21.94 26.50 31.80
C ALA A 488 22.71 27.83 31.74
N ASP A 489 22.07 28.95 32.02
CA ASP A 489 22.72 30.28 31.98
C ASP A 489 23.41 30.65 33.32
N GLN A 490 23.05 30.04 34.46
CA GLN A 490 23.72 30.27 35.75
C GLN A 490 24.98 29.44 35.95
N THR A 491 25.18 28.36 35.18
CA THR A 491 26.39 27.53 35.25
C THR A 491 27.52 28.01 34.33
N ILE A 492 27.25 28.96 33.41
CA ILE A 492 28.28 29.52 32.51
C ILE A 492 28.94 30.76 33.09
N VAL A 493 28.33 31.45 34.05
CA VAL A 493 28.88 32.68 34.64
C VAL A 493 29.98 32.37 35.69
N ASP A 494 29.95 31.20 36.35
CA ASP A 494 30.97 30.82 37.33
C ASP A 494 32.24 30.19 36.75
N SER A 495 32.30 29.93 35.43
CA SER A 495 33.49 29.35 34.78
C SER A 495 34.37 30.36 34.05
N GLU A 496 33.93 31.61 33.90
CA GLU A 496 34.73 32.66 33.22
C GLU A 496 35.57 33.53 34.19
N THR A 497 35.36 33.43 35.49
CA THR A 497 36.15 34.18 36.48
C THR A 497 37.39 33.40 36.97
N ALA A 498 37.60 32.16 36.58
CA ALA A 498 38.75 31.34 37.01
C ALA A 498 39.88 31.19 35.96
N ARG A 499 39.85 31.95 34.86
CA ARG A 499 40.89 31.84 33.79
C ARG A 499 41.53 33.17 33.40
N LYS A 500 41.78 34.09 34.35
CA LYS A 500 42.50 35.32 34.09
C LYS A 500 43.78 35.56 34.90
N ASP A 501 44.31 34.53 35.52
CA ASP A 501 45.65 34.61 36.15
C ASP A 501 46.46 33.34 35.78
N THR A 502 47.12 33.38 34.62
CA THR A 502 48.38 32.70 34.30
C THR A 502 48.66 32.79 32.78
N VAL A 503 49.16 33.94 32.32
CA VAL A 503 50.09 33.99 31.19
C VAL A 503 51.01 35.18 31.39
N ALA A 504 52.15 34.93 31.95
CA ALA A 504 53.36 35.74 31.73
C ALA A 504 54.54 34.78 31.72
N GLU A 505 55.42 35.05 30.74
CA GLU A 505 56.80 34.53 30.56
C GLU A 505 56.93 33.09 30.02
N THR A 506 57.34 32.92 28.76
CA THR A 506 58.75 32.89 28.36
C THR A 506 58.89 32.87 26.84
N GLU A 507 59.64 33.86 26.36
CA GLU A 507 60.29 33.89 25.06
C GLU A 507 61.49 32.93 24.97
N VAL A 508 61.93 32.64 23.71
CA VAL A 508 63.25 32.22 23.25
C VAL A 508 63.55 30.71 23.21
N SER A 509 63.43 30.12 22.04
CA SER A 509 64.50 29.70 21.11
C SER A 509 63.91 29.02 19.89
#